data_c94d90e3e2bfd80b226ebb4d0adcff38
#
_entry.id   c94d90e3e2bfd80b226ebb4d0adcff38
#
_cell.length_a   1.000
_cell.length_b   1.000
_cell.length_c   1.000
_cell.angle_alpha   90.00
_cell.angle_beta   90.00
_cell.angle_gamma   90.00
#
_symmetry.space_group_name_H-M   'P 1'
#
loop_
_entity.id
_entity.type
_entity.pdbx_description
1 polymer ?
#
loop_
_entity_poly.entity_id
_entity_poly.type
_entity_poly.pdbx_seq_one_letter_code
_entity_poly.pdbx_strand_id
1 'polypeptide(L)'
;MGTNAPKPHQRVISRLLTHLGYQYYVVGSLALEPLPETMLDESQTSATPDIILYDNILEETPVIIEITHTNGVKNDIQKVRQLIDETEYGIKEGFVYNYKRNEWYKYHRDKGNITEQPSFCEAINLDFATLL
;
A
#
# COMPACT_ATOMS: atom_id res chain seq x y z
N MET A 1 7.41 12.67 4.00
CA MET A 1 8.58 12.76 4.83
C MET A 1 8.48 11.88 6.07
N GLY A 2 9.26 10.81 6.10
CA GLY A 2 9.13 9.83 7.16
C GLY A 2 9.89 10.11 8.44
N THR A 3 10.64 11.22 8.50
CA THR A 3 11.55 11.48 9.60
C THR A 3 10.87 11.65 10.95
N ASN A 4 9.62 12.09 10.96
CA ASN A 4 8.88 12.34 12.20
C ASN A 4 7.66 11.43 12.36
N ALA A 5 7.65 10.30 11.66
CA ALA A 5 6.56 9.37 11.77
C ALA A 5 6.54 8.72 13.17
N PRO A 6 5.39 8.66 13.83
CA PRO A 6 5.32 8.07 15.17
C PRO A 6 5.56 6.57 15.16
N LYS A 7 5.95 6.04 16.32
CA LYS A 7 6.22 4.60 16.45
C LYS A 7 5.08 3.71 15.97
N PRO A 8 3.82 3.99 16.32
CA PRO A 8 2.74 3.11 15.85
C PRO A 8 2.65 3.04 14.33
N HIS A 9 2.89 4.16 13.64
CA HIS A 9 2.92 4.21 12.18
C HIS A 9 4.04 3.30 11.64
N GLN A 10 5.24 3.48 12.16
CA GLN A 10 6.41 2.72 11.71
C GLN A 10 6.29 1.24 12.07
N ARG A 11 5.64 0.92 13.19
CA ARG A 11 5.45 -0.47 13.61
C ARG A 11 4.56 -1.23 12.63
N VAL A 12 3.50 -0.60 12.14
CA VAL A 12 2.61 -1.22 11.15
C VAL A 12 3.38 -1.49 9.86
N ILE A 13 4.14 -0.49 9.37
CA ILE A 13 4.95 -0.66 8.16
C ILE A 13 5.94 -1.82 8.36
N SER A 14 6.61 -1.85 9.50
CA SER A 14 7.58 -2.91 9.80
C SER A 14 6.94 -4.29 9.80
N ARG A 15 5.76 -4.43 10.40
CA ARG A 15 5.07 -5.73 10.43
C ARG A 15 4.66 -6.17 9.05
N LEU A 16 4.06 -5.29 8.27
CA LEU A 16 3.64 -5.63 6.92
C LEU A 16 4.84 -6.02 6.06
N LEU A 17 5.90 -5.22 6.09
CA LEU A 17 7.10 -5.51 5.30
C LEU A 17 7.79 -6.80 5.74
N THR A 18 7.81 -7.08 7.05
CA THR A 18 8.43 -8.31 7.54
C THR A 18 7.70 -9.54 7.02
N HIS A 19 6.37 -9.56 7.14
CA HIS A 19 5.59 -10.71 6.68
C HIS A 19 5.60 -10.84 5.15
N LEU A 20 5.40 -9.75 4.44
CA LEU A 20 5.40 -9.77 2.98
C LEU A 20 6.79 -10.09 2.45
N GLY A 21 7.82 -9.51 3.06
CA GLY A 21 9.21 -9.77 2.69
C GLY A 21 9.60 -11.22 2.90
N TYR A 22 9.18 -11.82 4.00
CA TYR A 22 9.44 -13.23 4.24
C TYR A 22 8.83 -14.10 3.13
N GLN A 23 7.59 -13.82 2.77
CA GLN A 23 6.92 -14.59 1.73
C GLN A 23 7.53 -14.37 0.34
N TYR A 24 8.04 -13.18 0.07
CA TYR A 24 8.65 -12.88 -1.22
C TYR A 24 10.10 -13.39 -1.30
N TYR A 25 10.93 -12.98 -0.33
CA TYR A 25 12.38 -13.24 -0.40
C TYR A 25 12.79 -14.62 0.09
N VAL A 26 12.06 -15.19 1.04
CA VAL A 26 12.44 -16.45 1.67
C VAL A 26 11.63 -17.62 1.12
N VAL A 27 10.30 -17.52 1.20
CA VAL A 27 9.41 -18.61 0.77
C VAL A 27 9.24 -18.61 -0.75
N GLY A 28 9.24 -17.44 -1.38
CA GLY A 28 9.00 -17.33 -2.82
C GLY A 28 7.54 -17.49 -3.21
N SER A 29 6.61 -17.26 -2.28
CA SER A 29 5.18 -17.47 -2.53
C SER A 29 4.48 -16.25 -3.14
N LEU A 30 5.12 -15.08 -3.15
CA LEU A 30 4.55 -13.87 -3.73
C LEU A 30 5.22 -13.51 -5.05
N ALA A 31 4.41 -13.04 -6.00
CA ALA A 31 4.92 -12.55 -7.28
C ALA A 31 5.35 -11.08 -7.23
N LEU A 32 4.92 -10.33 -6.22
CA LEU A 32 5.19 -8.90 -6.11
C LEU A 32 6.15 -8.62 -4.95
N GLU A 33 7.13 -7.75 -5.20
CA GLU A 33 8.14 -7.41 -4.21
C GLU A 33 7.66 -6.26 -3.33
N PRO A 34 7.66 -6.43 -1.99
CA PRO A 34 7.29 -5.34 -1.08
C PRO A 34 8.47 -4.40 -0.87
N LEU A 35 8.22 -3.10 -1.05
CA LEU A 35 9.24 -2.07 -0.88
C LEU A 35 8.69 -0.91 -0.05
N PRO A 36 9.51 -0.34 0.87
CA PRO A 36 9.08 0.82 1.66
C PRO A 36 9.35 2.12 0.93
N GLU A 37 8.53 3.14 1.17
CA GLU A 37 8.75 4.53 0.72
C GLU A 37 9.50 4.67 -0.60
N THR A 38 9.00 4.04 -1.66
CA THR A 38 9.68 4.03 -2.93
C THR A 38 9.07 5.08 -3.87
N MET A 39 9.91 5.89 -4.49
CA MET A 39 9.45 6.83 -5.50
C MET A 39 8.91 6.05 -6.70
N LEU A 40 7.73 6.46 -7.17
CA LEU A 40 7.08 5.81 -8.31
C LEU A 40 7.72 6.23 -9.63
N ASP A 41 8.37 7.39 -9.66
CA ASP A 41 9.16 7.83 -10.80
C ASP A 41 10.44 8.52 -10.33
N GLU A 42 11.43 8.58 -11.20
CA GLU A 42 12.72 9.16 -10.88
C GLU A 42 12.70 10.69 -10.88
N SER A 43 11.66 11.29 -11.44
CA SER A 43 11.53 12.74 -11.48
C SER A 43 11.11 13.32 -10.12
N GLN A 44 10.68 12.47 -9.19
CA GLN A 44 10.24 12.86 -7.84
C GLN A 44 9.01 13.77 -7.87
N THR A 45 8.20 13.66 -8.90
CA THR A 45 6.98 14.47 -9.02
C THR A 45 5.75 13.80 -8.42
N SER A 46 5.82 12.49 -8.20
CA SER A 46 4.70 11.76 -7.62
C SER A 46 4.80 11.71 -6.10
N ALA A 47 3.66 11.50 -5.45
CA ALA A 47 3.64 11.22 -4.02
C ALA A 47 4.30 9.85 -3.78
N THR A 48 4.88 9.68 -2.59
CA THR A 48 5.57 8.45 -2.22
C THR A 48 4.69 7.66 -1.25
N PRO A 49 4.16 6.50 -1.66
CA PRO A 49 3.42 5.63 -0.76
C PRO A 49 4.30 5.06 0.35
N ASP A 50 3.70 4.70 1.48
CA ASP A 50 4.45 4.08 2.58
C ASP A 50 4.98 2.69 2.19
N ILE A 51 4.17 1.92 1.46
CA ILE A 51 4.56 0.61 0.96
C ILE A 51 4.05 0.46 -0.46
N ILE A 52 4.87 -0.13 -1.33
CA ILE A 52 4.43 -0.55 -2.66
C ILE A 52 4.67 -2.05 -2.82
N LEU A 53 3.86 -2.69 -3.67
CA LEU A 53 4.16 -4.03 -4.15
C LEU A 53 4.48 -3.90 -5.63
N TYR A 54 5.70 -4.28 -5.98
CA TYR A 54 6.26 -4.04 -7.31
C TYR A 54 6.34 -5.31 -8.13
N ASP A 55 5.94 -5.22 -9.40
CA ASP A 55 6.04 -6.31 -10.37
C ASP A 55 7.32 -6.12 -11.19
N ASN A 56 8.32 -6.94 -10.90
CA ASN A 56 9.62 -6.86 -11.58
C ASN A 56 9.59 -7.35 -13.02
N ILE A 57 8.55 -8.06 -13.42
CA ILE A 57 8.41 -8.56 -14.79
C ILE A 57 7.80 -7.49 -15.67
N LEU A 58 6.69 -6.90 -15.24
CA LEU A 58 5.99 -5.85 -16.00
C LEU A 58 6.55 -4.47 -15.72
N GLU A 59 7.40 -4.31 -14.71
CA GLU A 59 7.94 -3.03 -14.26
C GLU A 59 6.82 -2.04 -13.90
N GLU A 60 5.86 -2.53 -13.14
CA GLU A 60 4.71 -1.76 -12.69
C GLU A 60 4.51 -1.90 -11.18
N THR A 61 3.74 -0.97 -10.62
CA THR A 61 3.38 -0.96 -9.19
C THR A 61 1.89 -1.23 -9.04
N PRO A 62 1.44 -2.49 -9.07
CA PRO A 62 0.00 -2.76 -9.03
C PRO A 62 -0.68 -2.47 -7.70
N VAL A 63 0.06 -2.39 -6.59
CA VAL A 63 -0.53 -2.21 -5.27
C VAL A 63 0.25 -1.17 -4.48
N ILE A 64 -0.47 -0.26 -3.81
CA ILE A 64 0.12 0.70 -2.87
C ILE A 64 -0.63 0.64 -1.54
N ILE A 65 0.08 0.93 -0.44
CA ILE A 65 -0.50 0.96 0.90
C ILE A 65 -0.03 2.21 1.62
N GLU A 66 -1.00 2.94 2.21
CA GLU A 66 -0.73 4.09 3.07
C GLU A 66 -1.14 3.76 4.50
N ILE A 67 -0.28 4.13 5.44
CA ILE A 67 -0.56 3.94 6.87
C ILE A 67 -0.84 5.32 7.46
N THR A 68 -1.97 5.47 8.13
CA THR A 68 -2.39 6.78 8.60
C THR A 68 -3.05 6.72 9.97
N HIS A 69 -3.29 7.89 10.55
CA HIS A 69 -4.09 8.05 11.75
C HIS A 69 -5.44 8.69 11.36
N THR A 70 -6.36 8.77 12.32
CA THR A 70 -7.73 9.22 12.05
C THR A 70 -7.81 10.53 11.28
N ASN A 71 -6.97 11.51 11.65
CA ASN A 71 -7.00 12.82 11.01
C ASN A 71 -6.39 12.82 9.59
N GLY A 72 -5.66 11.78 9.22
CA GLY A 72 -5.03 11.69 7.90
C GLY A 72 -5.79 10.86 6.90
N VAL A 73 -6.86 10.17 7.32
CA VAL A 73 -7.57 9.22 6.46
C VAL A 73 -8.06 9.87 5.18
N LYS A 74 -8.74 10.99 5.29
CA LYS A 74 -9.34 11.66 4.12
C LYS A 74 -8.27 12.06 3.08
N ASN A 75 -7.17 12.63 3.55
CA ASN A 75 -6.09 13.04 2.66
C ASN A 75 -5.41 11.86 2.00
N ASP A 76 -5.20 10.78 2.76
CA ASP A 76 -4.53 9.61 2.21
C ASP A 76 -5.42 8.83 1.25
N ILE A 77 -6.72 8.79 1.50
CA ILE A 77 -7.65 8.19 0.53
C ILE A 77 -7.61 8.97 -0.78
N GLN A 78 -7.61 10.30 -0.71
CA GLN A 78 -7.54 11.13 -1.91
C GLN A 78 -6.23 10.94 -2.65
N LYS A 79 -5.12 10.87 -1.92
CA LYS A 79 -3.81 10.61 -2.50
C LYS A 79 -3.79 9.27 -3.26
N VAL A 80 -4.35 8.23 -2.65
CA VAL A 80 -4.42 6.91 -3.28
C VAL A 80 -5.26 6.95 -4.55
N ARG A 81 -6.43 7.60 -4.49
CA ARG A 81 -7.30 7.72 -5.66
C ARG A 81 -6.62 8.45 -6.80
N GLN A 82 -5.92 9.54 -6.51
CA GLN A 82 -5.20 10.30 -7.53
C GLN A 82 -4.08 9.47 -8.16
N LEU A 83 -3.34 8.74 -7.36
CA LEU A 83 -2.27 7.89 -7.87
C LEU A 83 -2.81 6.78 -8.78
N ILE A 84 -3.97 6.25 -8.46
CA ILE A 84 -4.59 5.20 -9.27
C ILE A 84 -5.20 5.77 -10.55
N ASP A 85 -5.99 6.85 -10.44
CA ASP A 85 -6.79 7.37 -11.54
C ASP A 85 -6.01 8.29 -12.47
N GLU A 86 -4.99 8.99 -11.97
CA GLU A 86 -4.34 10.08 -12.69
C GLU A 86 -2.89 9.81 -13.05
N THR A 87 -2.41 8.57 -12.86
CA THR A 87 -1.03 8.21 -13.21
C THR A 87 -1.03 6.94 -14.04
N GLU A 88 0.15 6.63 -14.61
CA GLU A 88 0.34 5.46 -15.45
C GLU A 88 1.33 4.46 -14.86
N TYR A 89 1.39 4.39 -13.52
CA TYR A 89 2.29 3.45 -12.84
C TYR A 89 1.74 2.02 -12.79
N GLY A 90 0.53 1.81 -13.29
CA GLY A 90 -0.09 0.50 -13.30
C GLY A 90 -0.73 0.11 -11.98
N ILE A 91 -1.03 1.08 -11.12
CA ILE A 91 -1.65 0.82 -9.82
C ILE A 91 -3.10 0.41 -10.01
N LYS A 92 -3.46 -0.75 -9.47
CA LYS A 92 -4.82 -1.29 -9.55
C LYS A 92 -5.55 -1.25 -8.22
N GLU A 93 -4.83 -1.43 -7.12
CA GLU A 93 -5.40 -1.50 -5.77
C GLU A 93 -4.63 -0.58 -4.85
N GLY A 94 -5.34 0.26 -4.14
CA GLY A 94 -4.74 1.14 -3.15
C GLY A 94 -5.43 0.96 -1.80
N PHE A 95 -4.62 0.88 -0.74
CA PHE A 95 -5.10 0.62 0.61
C PHE A 95 -4.69 1.75 1.53
N VAL A 96 -5.58 2.11 2.45
CA VAL A 96 -5.28 3.04 3.54
C VAL A 96 -5.65 2.36 4.84
N TYR A 97 -4.69 2.27 5.76
CA TYR A 97 -4.91 1.68 7.07
C TYR A 97 -4.82 2.73 8.15
N ASN A 98 -5.90 2.91 8.91
CA ASN A 98 -5.93 3.79 10.07
C ASN A 98 -5.56 2.96 11.31
N TYR A 99 -4.33 3.15 11.80
CA TYR A 99 -3.84 2.35 12.93
C TYR A 99 -4.46 2.76 14.28
N LYS A 100 -5.04 3.95 14.35
CA LYS A 100 -5.71 4.41 15.58
C LYS A 100 -7.01 3.69 15.83
N ARG A 101 -7.73 3.34 14.76
CA ARG A 101 -9.05 2.72 14.85
C ARG A 101 -9.08 1.30 14.29
N ASN A 102 -7.96 0.80 13.80
CA ASN A 102 -7.87 -0.51 13.16
C ASN A 102 -8.90 -0.64 12.04
N GLU A 103 -8.89 0.34 11.12
CA GLU A 103 -9.83 0.39 10.01
C GLU A 103 -9.08 0.43 8.69
N TRP A 104 -9.57 -0.34 7.72
CA TRP A 104 -9.03 -0.37 6.37
C TRP A 104 -9.97 0.30 5.40
N TYR A 105 -9.38 0.98 4.39
CA TYR A 105 -10.09 1.56 3.27
C TYR A 105 -9.39 1.10 2.01
N LYS A 106 -10.16 0.79 0.96
CA LYS A 106 -9.60 0.30 -0.28
C LYS A 106 -10.23 1.02 -1.47
N TYR A 107 -9.39 1.37 -2.43
CA TYR A 107 -9.84 1.92 -3.71
C TYR A 107 -9.29 1.03 -4.83
N HIS A 108 -10.18 0.64 -5.76
CA HIS A 108 -9.82 -0.21 -6.89
C HIS A 108 -10.01 0.59 -8.19
N ARG A 109 -9.05 0.48 -9.10
CA ARG A 109 -9.04 1.25 -10.34
C ARG A 109 -10.35 1.15 -11.12
N ASP A 110 -10.90 -0.05 -11.24
CA ASP A 110 -12.09 -0.28 -12.07
C ASP A 110 -13.40 -0.29 -11.28
N LYS A 111 -13.33 -0.40 -9.96
CA LYS A 111 -14.50 -0.62 -9.11
C LYS A 111 -14.79 0.52 -8.13
N GLY A 112 -13.87 1.48 -8.00
CA GLY A 112 -14.02 2.56 -7.03
C GLY A 112 -13.76 2.12 -5.60
N ASN A 113 -14.47 2.72 -4.66
CA ASN A 113 -14.32 2.37 -3.24
C ASN A 113 -14.85 0.97 -2.97
N ILE A 114 -14.03 0.17 -2.27
CA ILE A 114 -14.39 -1.20 -1.91
C ILE A 114 -14.72 -1.22 -0.42
N THR A 115 -15.95 -1.59 -0.09
CA THR A 115 -16.43 -1.62 1.30
C THR A 115 -16.47 -3.04 1.88
N GLU A 116 -16.47 -4.07 1.03
CA GLU A 116 -16.43 -5.46 1.48
C GLU A 116 -14.99 -5.94 1.51
N GLN A 117 -14.54 -6.43 2.67
CA GLN A 117 -13.19 -6.92 2.88
C GLN A 117 -12.13 -5.92 2.36
N PRO A 118 -12.13 -4.68 2.88
CA PRO A 118 -11.24 -3.64 2.34
C PRO A 118 -9.75 -3.87 2.63
N SER A 119 -9.41 -4.87 3.42
CA SER A 119 -8.02 -5.25 3.67
C SER A 119 -7.53 -6.37 2.76
N PHE A 120 -8.41 -6.92 1.91
CA PHE A 120 -8.03 -8.03 1.03
C PHE A 120 -7.39 -7.52 -0.26
N CYS A 121 -6.21 -8.04 -0.59
CA CYS A 121 -5.47 -7.70 -1.80
C CYS A 121 -5.66 -8.79 -2.85
N GLU A 122 -6.33 -8.45 -3.96
CA GLU A 122 -6.62 -9.42 -5.02
C GLU A 122 -5.35 -9.83 -5.78
N ALA A 123 -4.43 -8.88 -5.96
CA ALA A 123 -3.22 -9.13 -6.75
C ALA A 123 -2.37 -10.26 -6.19
N ILE A 124 -2.36 -10.44 -4.87
CA ILE A 124 -1.57 -11.49 -4.21
C ILE A 124 -2.43 -12.47 -3.42
N ASN A 125 -3.75 -12.33 -3.51
CA ASN A 125 -4.71 -13.20 -2.82
C ASN A 125 -4.40 -13.31 -1.31
N LEU A 126 -4.25 -12.16 -0.66
CA LEU A 126 -3.87 -12.10 0.75
C LEU A 126 -4.62 -10.98 1.46
N ASP A 127 -5.09 -11.27 2.67
CA ASP A 127 -5.73 -10.27 3.53
C ASP A 127 -4.67 -9.64 4.43
N PHE A 128 -4.38 -8.35 4.19
CA PHE A 128 -3.37 -7.63 4.97
C PHE A 128 -3.68 -7.58 6.46
N ALA A 129 -4.96 -7.63 6.84
CA ALA A 129 -5.33 -7.59 8.25
C ALA A 129 -4.79 -8.80 9.02
N THR A 130 -4.55 -9.91 8.33
CA THR A 130 -4.00 -11.11 8.97
C THR A 130 -2.53 -10.97 9.35
N LEU A 131 -1.87 -9.94 8.86
CA LEU A 131 -0.45 -9.70 9.11
C LEU A 131 -0.19 -8.76 10.29
N LEU A 132 -1.24 -8.21 10.88
CA LEU A 132 -1.13 -7.21 11.95
C LEU A 132 -1.51 -7.76 13.32
#